data_1b01cd047a4356bca280fe27bc7a8fc9
#
_entry.id   1b01cd047a4356bca280fe27bc7a8fc9
#
_cell.length_a   1.000
_cell.length_b   1.000
_cell.length_c   1.000
_cell.angle_alpha   90.00
_cell.angle_beta   90.00
_cell.angle_gamma   90.00
#
_symmetry.space_group_name_H-M   'P 1'
#
loop_
_entity.id
_entity.type
_entity.pdbx_description
1 polymer ?
#
loop_
_entity_poly.entity_id
_entity_poly.type
_entity_poly.pdbx_seq_one_letter_code
_entity_poly.pdbx_strand_id
1 'polypeptide(L)'
;HSFPTRRSSDLEGLQTLIPLDPNKPYDMHEIIQDVIDNKHFLEVQSGYAPNIIVGFARFEGHPVGIVANQPAHLAGVLDINSSVKAARFVRFCDAFNLPLITFVDVPGFLPGINQEFGGIIKQGAKLLYAFSEATVPKITVITRKAYGGAYDVMSSKHIGADVNFAWPTAEIAVMGPEGAI
;
A
#
# COMPACT_ATOMS: atom_id res chain seq x y z
N HIS A 1 -1.11 -29.47 12.51
CA HIS A 1 -0.71 -28.21 13.13
C HIS A 1 -1.88 -27.24 12.99
N SER A 2 -2.60 -27.00 14.09
CA SER A 2 -3.58 -25.91 14.15
C SER A 2 -2.80 -24.60 14.22
N PHE A 3 -2.97 -23.73 13.22
CA PHE A 3 -2.48 -22.37 13.31
C PHE A 3 -3.19 -21.66 14.47
N PRO A 4 -2.46 -20.87 15.28
CA PRO A 4 -3.11 -20.13 16.36
C PRO A 4 -4.08 -19.11 15.70
N THR A 5 -5.37 -19.35 15.89
CA THR A 5 -6.38 -18.35 15.54
C THR A 5 -6.12 -17.09 16.36
N ARG A 6 -5.76 -15.98 15.72
CA ARG A 6 -5.63 -14.68 16.38
C ARG A 6 -6.96 -14.33 17.03
N ARG A 7 -6.94 -14.00 18.33
CA ARG A 7 -8.11 -13.51 19.04
C ARG A 7 -8.33 -12.04 18.65
N SER A 8 -9.57 -11.58 18.68
CA SER A 8 -9.89 -10.16 18.46
C SER A 8 -9.14 -9.21 19.39
N SER A 9 -8.79 -9.65 20.61
CA SER A 9 -7.96 -8.93 21.56
C SER A 9 -6.53 -8.67 21.06
N ASP A 10 -6.02 -9.49 20.14
CA ASP A 10 -4.67 -9.33 19.61
C ASP A 10 -4.59 -8.15 18.60
N LEU A 11 -5.76 -7.67 18.16
CA LEU A 11 -5.90 -6.59 17.18
C LEU A 11 -6.28 -5.23 17.83
N GLU A 12 -6.53 -5.18 19.14
CA GLU A 12 -6.89 -3.93 19.83
C GLU A 12 -5.81 -2.85 19.67
N GLY A 13 -4.53 -3.25 19.61
CA GLY A 13 -3.41 -2.36 19.37
C GLY A 13 -3.42 -1.67 18.00
N LEU A 14 -3.99 -2.31 16.97
CA LEU A 14 -3.99 -1.76 15.61
C LEU A 14 -4.75 -0.43 15.50
N GLN A 15 -5.80 -0.24 16.30
CA GLN A 15 -6.59 1.00 16.28
C GLN A 15 -5.78 2.22 16.74
N THR A 16 -4.74 2.01 17.54
CA THR A 16 -3.91 3.08 18.10
C THR A 16 -2.66 3.37 17.28
N LEU A 17 -2.28 2.49 16.35
CA LEU A 17 -1.08 2.65 15.52
C LEU A 17 -1.23 3.78 14.50
N ILE A 18 -2.44 4.01 14.02
CA ILE A 18 -2.71 5.06 13.03
C ILE A 18 -3.09 6.35 13.78
N PRO A 19 -2.26 7.40 13.68
CA PRO A 19 -2.57 8.68 14.32
C PRO A 19 -3.87 9.28 13.78
N LEU A 20 -4.69 9.84 14.67
CA LEU A 20 -5.89 10.59 14.27
C LEU A 20 -5.55 11.90 13.54
N ASP A 21 -4.38 12.49 13.85
CA ASP A 21 -3.87 13.64 13.12
C ASP A 21 -3.37 13.20 11.74
N PRO A 22 -3.99 13.67 10.64
CA PRO A 22 -3.64 13.26 9.28
C PRO A 22 -2.22 13.69 8.86
N ASN A 23 -1.60 14.65 9.57
CA ASN A 23 -0.27 15.15 9.27
C ASN A 23 0.83 14.44 10.08
N LYS A 24 0.47 13.66 11.09
CA LYS A 24 1.44 12.93 11.89
C LYS A 24 1.91 11.67 11.15
N PRO A 25 3.22 11.54 10.85
CA PRO A 25 3.73 10.33 10.21
C PRO A 25 3.68 9.13 11.17
N TYR A 26 3.60 7.93 10.62
CA TYR A 26 3.76 6.66 11.32
C TYR A 26 4.49 5.66 10.43
N ASP A 27 5.02 4.60 11.01
CA ASP A 27 5.72 3.56 10.27
C ASP A 27 4.75 2.43 9.88
N MET A 28 4.51 2.27 8.59
CA MET A 28 3.64 1.22 8.06
C MET A 28 4.15 -0.20 8.36
N HIS A 29 5.44 -0.37 8.64
CA HIS A 29 5.97 -1.67 9.05
C HIS A 29 5.33 -2.19 10.33
N GLU A 30 4.95 -1.33 11.27
CA GLU A 30 4.29 -1.73 12.51
C GLU A 30 2.94 -2.41 12.21
N ILE A 31 2.14 -1.83 11.30
CA ILE A 31 0.87 -2.40 10.88
C ILE A 31 1.09 -3.74 10.16
N ILE A 32 2.04 -3.77 9.21
CA ILE A 32 2.37 -4.98 8.46
C ILE A 32 2.76 -6.10 9.43
N GLN A 33 3.66 -5.84 10.37
CA GLN A 33 4.15 -6.83 11.33
C GLN A 33 3.07 -7.33 12.28
N ASP A 34 2.09 -6.50 12.61
CA ASP A 34 1.01 -6.91 13.51
C ASP A 34 -0.04 -7.79 12.84
N VAL A 35 -0.15 -7.76 11.51
CA VAL A 35 -1.13 -8.56 10.78
C VAL A 35 -0.57 -9.82 10.14
N ILE A 36 0.75 -9.94 9.96
CA ILE A 36 1.38 -11.10 9.34
C ILE A 36 1.77 -12.19 10.36
N ASP A 37 2.03 -13.40 9.86
CA ASP A 37 2.44 -14.53 10.69
C ASP A 37 3.83 -14.30 11.31
N ASN A 38 3.92 -14.49 12.63
CA ASN A 38 5.16 -14.41 13.40
C ASN A 38 5.96 -13.12 13.20
N LYS A 39 5.32 -12.04 12.74
CA LYS A 39 5.96 -10.75 12.40
C LYS A 39 7.11 -10.89 11.39
N HIS A 40 7.12 -11.98 10.62
CA HIS A 40 8.19 -12.26 9.67
C HIS A 40 7.89 -11.64 8.31
N PHE A 41 8.53 -10.50 8.04
CA PHE A 41 8.44 -9.76 6.79
C PHE A 41 9.78 -9.76 6.06
N LEU A 42 9.79 -10.25 4.82
CA LEU A 42 10.95 -10.18 3.93
C LEU A 42 10.80 -8.99 2.99
N GLU A 43 11.28 -7.83 3.41
CA GLU A 43 11.28 -6.63 2.58
C GLU A 43 12.25 -6.73 1.42
N VAL A 44 11.82 -6.27 0.24
CA VAL A 44 12.63 -6.24 -0.98
C VAL A 44 12.96 -4.79 -1.32
N GLN A 45 14.22 -4.52 -1.64
CA GLN A 45 14.69 -3.18 -2.02
C GLN A 45 14.41 -2.10 -0.96
N SER A 46 14.61 -2.39 0.32
CA SER A 46 14.37 -1.45 1.43
C SER A 46 15.14 -0.13 1.29
N GLY A 47 16.35 -0.16 0.71
CA GLY A 47 17.18 1.02 0.46
C GLY A 47 16.81 1.84 -0.79
N TYR A 48 15.80 1.42 -1.56
CA TYR A 48 15.37 2.11 -2.79
C TYR A 48 13.91 2.50 -2.69
N ALA A 49 13.58 3.77 -3.00
CA ALA A 49 12.24 4.34 -2.91
C ALA A 49 11.54 3.98 -1.57
N PRO A 50 12.02 4.52 -0.43
CA PRO A 50 11.54 4.12 0.90
C PRO A 50 10.11 4.59 1.20
N ASN A 51 9.54 5.46 0.36
CA ASN A 51 8.16 5.91 0.40
C ASN A 51 7.14 4.81 -0.02
N ILE A 52 7.64 3.67 -0.53
CA ILE A 52 6.84 2.48 -0.77
C ILE A 52 7.56 1.22 -0.28
N ILE A 53 6.83 0.37 0.42
CA ILE A 53 7.29 -0.90 0.95
C ILE A 53 6.79 -2.01 0.04
N VAL A 54 7.68 -2.91 -0.36
CA VAL A 54 7.30 -4.15 -1.05
C VAL A 54 8.04 -5.33 -0.42
N GLY A 55 7.38 -6.46 -0.27
CA GLY A 55 7.99 -7.62 0.34
C GLY A 55 7.06 -8.82 0.44
N PHE A 56 7.58 -9.90 1.00
CA PHE A 56 6.86 -11.16 1.16
C PHE A 56 6.56 -11.43 2.62
N ALA A 57 5.38 -11.97 2.85
CA ALA A 57 4.92 -12.38 4.18
C ALA A 57 4.08 -13.67 4.09
N ARG A 58 3.55 -14.08 5.22
CA ARG A 58 2.54 -15.15 5.30
C ARG A 58 1.34 -14.67 6.10
N PHE A 59 0.17 -15.08 5.66
CA PHE A 59 -1.09 -14.95 6.38
C PHE A 59 -1.69 -16.33 6.54
N GLU A 60 -1.84 -16.79 7.78
CA GLU A 60 -2.32 -18.14 8.11
C GLU A 60 -1.59 -19.24 7.30
N GLY A 61 -0.27 -19.11 7.18
CA GLY A 61 0.59 -20.02 6.44
C GLY A 61 0.65 -19.78 4.91
N HIS A 62 -0.24 -19.00 4.33
CA HIS A 62 -0.27 -18.71 2.90
C HIS A 62 0.72 -17.61 2.52
N PRO A 63 1.61 -17.84 1.55
CA PRO A 63 2.54 -16.80 1.09
C PRO A 63 1.80 -15.70 0.32
N VAL A 64 2.15 -14.45 0.58
CA VAL A 64 1.58 -13.28 -0.07
C VAL A 64 2.66 -12.25 -0.39
N GLY A 65 2.40 -11.43 -1.42
CA GLY A 65 3.12 -10.20 -1.67
C GLY A 65 2.43 -9.02 -1.00
N ILE A 66 3.22 -8.16 -0.35
CA ILE A 66 2.74 -6.92 0.28
C ILE A 66 3.25 -5.73 -0.51
N VAL A 67 2.35 -4.79 -0.79
CA VAL A 67 2.66 -3.46 -1.34
C VAL A 67 2.04 -2.44 -0.40
N ALA A 68 2.82 -1.49 0.12
CA ALA A 68 2.31 -0.53 1.08
C ALA A 68 2.93 0.86 0.91
N ASN A 69 2.14 1.92 1.06
CA ASN A 69 2.70 3.25 1.21
C ASN A 69 3.41 3.37 2.55
N GLN A 70 4.51 4.15 2.61
CA GLN A 70 5.23 4.42 3.85
C GLN A 70 5.09 5.90 4.26
N PRO A 71 4.15 6.22 5.16
CA PRO A 71 3.89 7.60 5.57
C PRO A 71 5.07 8.28 6.28
N ALA A 72 5.99 7.51 6.86
CA ALA A 72 7.20 8.04 7.47
C ALA A 72 8.19 8.63 6.44
N HIS A 73 8.04 8.28 5.16
CA HIS A 73 8.85 8.81 4.06
C HIS A 73 8.00 9.54 3.04
N LEU A 74 8.27 10.84 2.83
CA LEU A 74 7.53 11.69 1.90
C LEU A 74 5.99 11.60 2.07
N ALA A 75 5.52 11.42 3.31
CA ALA A 75 4.09 11.24 3.63
C ALA A 75 3.39 10.12 2.82
N GLY A 76 4.13 9.15 2.28
CA GLY A 76 3.58 8.07 1.48
C GLY A 76 3.19 8.44 0.04
N VAL A 77 3.58 9.62 -0.46
CA VAL A 77 3.30 10.02 -1.86
C VAL A 77 3.96 9.04 -2.84
N LEU A 78 3.37 8.91 -4.02
CA LEU A 78 3.97 8.15 -5.11
C LEU A 78 4.84 9.09 -5.97
N ASP A 79 6.07 8.68 -6.20
CA ASP A 79 7.00 9.27 -7.16
C ASP A 79 7.34 8.28 -8.29
N ILE A 80 8.23 8.68 -9.18
CA ILE A 80 8.67 7.83 -10.29
C ILE A 80 9.26 6.52 -9.78
N ASN A 81 10.13 6.58 -8.78
CA ASN A 81 10.87 5.43 -8.30
C ASN A 81 9.96 4.43 -7.55
N SER A 82 9.09 4.94 -6.69
CA SER A 82 8.13 4.10 -5.97
C SER A 82 7.13 3.43 -6.91
N SER A 83 6.67 4.14 -7.94
CA SER A 83 5.78 3.58 -8.96
C SER A 83 6.44 2.43 -9.73
N VAL A 84 7.71 2.59 -10.12
CA VAL A 84 8.47 1.54 -10.82
C VAL A 84 8.76 0.36 -9.91
N LYS A 85 9.17 0.61 -8.65
CA LYS A 85 9.43 -0.44 -7.65
C LYS A 85 8.19 -1.30 -7.43
N ALA A 86 7.05 -0.67 -7.14
CA ALA A 86 5.80 -1.37 -6.90
C ALA A 86 5.31 -2.12 -8.15
N ALA A 87 5.32 -1.50 -9.33
CA ALA A 87 4.88 -2.14 -10.56
C ALA A 87 5.68 -3.41 -10.89
N ARG A 88 6.99 -3.39 -10.70
CA ARG A 88 7.85 -4.57 -10.90
C ARG A 88 7.51 -5.68 -9.90
N PHE A 89 7.31 -5.32 -8.64
CA PHE A 89 6.96 -6.28 -7.59
C PHE A 89 5.59 -6.92 -7.82
N VAL A 90 4.57 -6.14 -8.19
CA VAL A 90 3.24 -6.65 -8.54
C VAL A 90 3.31 -7.67 -9.67
N ARG A 91 4.03 -7.36 -10.74
CA ARG A 91 4.22 -8.28 -11.88
C ARG A 91 4.98 -9.54 -11.47
N PHE A 92 5.95 -9.43 -10.56
CA PHE A 92 6.64 -10.59 -10.01
C PHE A 92 5.64 -11.48 -9.25
N CYS A 93 4.84 -10.91 -8.35
CA CYS A 93 3.85 -11.67 -7.60
C CYS A 93 2.84 -12.37 -8.52
N ASP A 94 2.34 -11.68 -9.53
CA ASP A 94 1.44 -12.27 -10.52
C ASP A 94 2.08 -13.45 -11.28
N ALA A 95 3.33 -13.29 -11.73
CA ALA A 95 4.06 -14.36 -12.43
C ALA A 95 4.29 -15.62 -11.60
N PHE A 96 4.33 -15.50 -10.26
CA PHE A 96 4.51 -16.61 -9.34
C PHE A 96 3.24 -17.01 -8.58
N ASN A 97 2.07 -16.56 -9.00
CA ASN A 97 0.78 -16.86 -8.37
C ASN A 97 0.73 -16.50 -6.87
N LEU A 98 1.35 -15.40 -6.49
CA LEU A 98 1.32 -14.89 -5.12
C LEU A 98 0.20 -13.85 -4.97
N PRO A 99 -0.80 -14.08 -4.11
CA PRO A 99 -1.82 -13.09 -3.79
C PRO A 99 -1.20 -11.79 -3.30
N LEU A 100 -1.84 -10.66 -3.59
CA LEU A 100 -1.36 -9.33 -3.24
C LEU A 100 -2.23 -8.73 -2.13
N ILE A 101 -1.56 -8.21 -1.11
CA ILE A 101 -2.19 -7.38 -0.07
C ILE A 101 -1.59 -5.99 -0.15
N THR A 102 -2.45 -4.98 -0.31
CA THR A 102 -2.04 -3.59 -0.47
C THR A 102 -2.52 -2.76 0.71
N PHE A 103 -1.60 -2.07 1.41
CA PHE A 103 -1.93 -1.10 2.44
C PHE A 103 -1.79 0.31 1.87
N VAL A 104 -2.87 1.10 1.96
CA VAL A 104 -2.97 2.40 1.31
C VAL A 104 -3.02 3.51 2.34
N ASP A 105 -2.03 4.39 2.29
CA ASP A 105 -2.04 5.73 2.89
C ASP A 105 -1.31 6.67 1.94
N VAL A 106 -2.02 7.19 0.94
CA VAL A 106 -1.45 7.97 -0.15
C VAL A 106 -2.19 9.28 -0.36
N PRO A 107 -1.52 10.43 -0.17
CA PRO A 107 -2.12 11.75 -0.39
C PRO A 107 -2.11 12.17 -1.86
N GLY A 108 -1.30 11.55 -2.71
CA GLY A 108 -1.18 11.91 -4.12
C GLY A 108 0.11 11.43 -4.75
N PHE A 109 0.31 11.84 -6.01
CA PHE A 109 1.62 11.78 -6.66
C PHE A 109 2.48 12.97 -6.25
N LEU A 110 3.81 12.77 -6.19
CA LEU A 110 4.75 13.83 -5.88
C LEU A 110 4.71 14.90 -6.98
N PRO A 111 4.34 16.15 -6.66
CA PRO A 111 4.35 17.23 -7.64
C PRO A 111 5.78 17.74 -7.89
N GLY A 112 5.95 18.44 -9.00
CA GLY A 112 7.19 19.18 -9.29
C GLY A 112 7.76 18.90 -10.66
N ILE A 113 8.50 19.89 -11.16
CA ILE A 113 9.06 19.91 -12.51
C ILE A 113 9.88 18.64 -12.80
N ASN A 114 10.71 18.20 -11.86
CA ASN A 114 11.54 17.01 -12.04
C ASN A 114 10.72 15.73 -12.21
N GLN A 115 9.59 15.62 -11.50
CA GLN A 115 8.68 14.49 -11.64
C GLN A 115 7.92 14.54 -12.96
N GLU A 116 7.46 15.72 -13.36
CA GLU A 116 6.74 15.90 -14.63
C GLU A 116 7.63 15.62 -15.83
N PHE A 117 8.81 16.25 -15.92
CA PHE A 117 9.78 15.97 -17.00
C PHE A 117 10.35 14.56 -16.94
N GLY A 118 10.49 13.99 -15.75
CA GLY A 118 10.91 12.60 -15.54
C GLY A 118 9.85 11.56 -15.95
N GLY A 119 8.63 12.01 -16.24
CA GLY A 119 7.53 11.19 -16.75
C GLY A 119 6.74 10.47 -15.65
N ILE A 120 6.42 11.16 -14.55
CA ILE A 120 5.62 10.61 -13.44
C ILE A 120 4.30 9.96 -13.93
N ILE A 121 3.62 10.59 -14.91
CA ILE A 121 2.38 10.05 -15.48
C ILE A 121 2.63 8.68 -16.13
N LYS A 122 3.68 8.57 -16.94
CA LYS A 122 4.06 7.33 -17.61
C LYS A 122 4.47 6.25 -16.62
N GLN A 123 5.21 6.60 -15.58
CA GLN A 123 5.67 5.65 -14.58
C GLN A 123 4.55 5.24 -13.62
N GLY A 124 3.68 6.17 -13.22
CA GLY A 124 2.46 5.89 -12.48
C GLY A 124 1.51 4.97 -13.24
N ALA A 125 1.38 5.18 -14.56
CA ALA A 125 0.60 4.29 -15.42
C ALA A 125 1.13 2.84 -15.42
N LYS A 126 2.43 2.62 -15.25
CA LYS A 126 2.97 1.24 -15.12
C LYS A 126 2.43 0.52 -13.90
N LEU A 127 2.26 1.24 -12.79
CA LEU A 127 1.67 0.67 -11.58
C LEU A 127 0.18 0.36 -11.77
N LEU A 128 -0.55 1.28 -12.39
CA LEU A 128 -1.94 1.08 -12.79
C LEU A 128 -2.11 -0.20 -13.62
N TYR A 129 -1.33 -0.32 -14.69
CA TYR A 129 -1.37 -1.49 -15.57
C TYR A 129 -0.97 -2.78 -14.83
N ALA A 130 0.06 -2.74 -13.99
CA ALA A 130 0.50 -3.91 -13.25
C ALA A 130 -0.62 -4.49 -12.38
N PHE A 131 -1.34 -3.65 -11.63
CA PHE A 131 -2.46 -4.09 -10.82
C PHE A 131 -3.70 -4.48 -11.65
N SER A 132 -3.96 -3.79 -12.75
CA SER A 132 -5.11 -4.10 -13.63
C SER A 132 -4.94 -5.41 -14.37
N GLU A 133 -3.71 -5.74 -14.79
CA GLU A 133 -3.38 -6.97 -15.53
C GLU A 133 -3.21 -8.18 -14.59
N ALA A 134 -2.87 -7.96 -13.31
CA ALA A 134 -2.62 -9.03 -12.36
C ALA A 134 -3.85 -9.91 -12.16
N THR A 135 -3.66 -11.21 -12.32
CA THR A 135 -4.71 -12.23 -12.23
C THR A 135 -4.81 -12.88 -10.85
N VAL A 136 -3.82 -12.66 -9.99
CA VAL A 136 -3.82 -13.14 -8.61
C VAL A 136 -4.85 -12.39 -7.75
N PRO A 137 -5.35 -13.00 -6.66
CA PRO A 137 -6.22 -12.31 -5.71
C PRO A 137 -5.57 -11.03 -5.16
N LYS A 138 -6.35 -9.95 -5.13
CA LYS A 138 -5.92 -8.62 -4.69
C LYS A 138 -6.82 -8.12 -3.56
N ILE A 139 -6.22 -7.92 -2.39
CA ILE A 139 -6.89 -7.38 -1.22
C ILE A 139 -6.29 -6.01 -0.91
N THR A 140 -7.13 -5.00 -0.76
CA THR A 140 -6.69 -3.64 -0.45
C THR A 140 -7.25 -3.20 0.89
N VAL A 141 -6.38 -2.63 1.72
CA VAL A 141 -6.72 -2.08 3.03
C VAL A 141 -6.32 -0.61 3.06
N ILE A 142 -7.30 0.28 3.10
CA ILE A 142 -7.08 1.71 3.23
C ILE A 142 -6.91 2.02 4.71
N THR A 143 -5.70 2.42 5.09
CA THR A 143 -5.37 2.69 6.50
C THR A 143 -5.70 4.11 6.90
N ARG A 144 -5.45 5.10 6.04
CA ARG A 144 -5.76 6.50 6.33
C ARG A 144 -6.17 7.26 5.06
N LYS A 145 -5.23 7.81 4.28
CA LYS A 145 -5.53 8.62 3.09
C LYS A 145 -5.59 7.76 1.83
N ALA A 146 -6.58 8.02 1.00
CA ALA A 146 -6.71 7.43 -0.32
C ALA A 146 -7.21 8.50 -1.29
N TYR A 147 -6.28 9.32 -1.84
CA TYR A 147 -6.63 10.50 -2.59
C TYR A 147 -6.30 10.37 -4.08
N GLY A 148 -7.30 10.71 -4.90
CA GLY A 148 -7.19 10.91 -6.34
C GLY A 148 -6.59 9.75 -7.11
N GLY A 149 -5.91 10.05 -8.22
CA GLY A 149 -5.31 9.05 -9.08
C GLY A 149 -4.21 8.20 -8.43
N ALA A 150 -3.58 8.70 -7.36
CA ALA A 150 -2.60 7.91 -6.63
C ALA A 150 -3.25 6.77 -5.83
N TYR A 151 -4.46 6.96 -5.31
CA TYR A 151 -5.26 5.87 -4.77
C TYR A 151 -5.68 4.89 -5.86
N ASP A 152 -6.10 5.39 -7.02
CA ASP A 152 -6.54 4.50 -8.12
C ASP A 152 -5.46 3.49 -8.50
N VAL A 153 -4.20 3.90 -8.60
CA VAL A 153 -3.09 3.01 -8.99
C VAL A 153 -2.63 2.06 -7.88
N MET A 154 -3.06 2.26 -6.63
CA MET A 154 -2.73 1.42 -5.48
C MET A 154 -3.76 0.31 -5.25
N SER A 155 -4.03 -0.48 -6.28
CA SER A 155 -4.98 -1.61 -6.19
C SER A 155 -6.37 -1.20 -5.73
N SER A 156 -6.90 -0.09 -6.25
CA SER A 156 -8.26 0.32 -5.93
C SER A 156 -9.29 -0.65 -6.49
N LYS A 157 -10.50 -0.63 -5.93
CA LYS A 157 -11.61 -1.42 -6.48
C LYS A 157 -11.98 -0.99 -7.91
N HIS A 158 -11.66 0.26 -8.30
CA HIS A 158 -11.94 0.80 -9.63
C HIS A 158 -11.12 0.11 -10.72
N ILE A 159 -9.95 -0.43 -10.39
CA ILE A 159 -9.08 -1.16 -11.31
C ILE A 159 -9.05 -2.66 -11.07
N GLY A 160 -10.03 -3.20 -10.33
CA GLY A 160 -10.23 -4.63 -10.20
C GLY A 160 -9.61 -5.30 -8.98
N ALA A 161 -9.42 -4.57 -7.86
CA ALA A 161 -9.17 -5.24 -6.59
C ALA A 161 -10.39 -6.05 -6.16
N ASP A 162 -10.16 -7.29 -5.71
CA ASP A 162 -11.23 -8.23 -5.39
C ASP A 162 -11.95 -7.86 -4.09
N VAL A 163 -11.18 -7.46 -3.07
CA VAL A 163 -11.71 -7.07 -1.76
C VAL A 163 -11.06 -5.77 -1.30
N ASN A 164 -11.87 -4.82 -0.82
CA ASN A 164 -11.40 -3.55 -0.29
C ASN A 164 -11.95 -3.34 1.11
N PHE A 165 -11.06 -3.11 2.05
CA PHE A 165 -11.35 -2.71 3.42
C PHE A 165 -10.87 -1.28 3.65
N ALA A 166 -11.47 -0.60 4.60
CA ALA A 166 -11.03 0.72 5.05
C ALA A 166 -11.07 0.77 6.58
N TRP A 167 -10.08 1.44 7.16
CA TRP A 167 -10.11 1.80 8.57
C TRP A 167 -11.31 2.73 8.84
N PRO A 168 -11.90 2.71 10.04
CA PRO A 168 -13.04 3.58 10.35
C PRO A 168 -12.75 5.08 10.19
N THR A 169 -11.46 5.46 10.30
CA THR A 169 -10.95 6.83 10.17
C THR A 169 -10.35 7.11 8.79
N ALA A 170 -10.50 6.20 7.83
CA ALA A 170 -9.94 6.36 6.49
C ALA A 170 -10.67 7.46 5.71
N GLU A 171 -9.90 8.23 4.97
CA GLU A 171 -10.38 9.32 4.13
C GLU A 171 -10.21 8.95 2.65
N ILE A 172 -11.33 8.81 1.94
CA ILE A 172 -11.34 8.47 0.51
C ILE A 172 -11.93 9.66 -0.23
N ALA A 173 -11.13 10.33 -1.05
CA ALA A 173 -11.54 11.55 -1.74
C ALA A 173 -10.74 11.77 -3.03
N VAL A 174 -11.20 12.70 -3.87
CA VAL A 174 -10.44 13.16 -5.03
C VAL A 174 -9.20 13.97 -4.59
N MET A 175 -9.35 14.75 -3.52
CA MET A 175 -8.28 15.53 -2.89
C MET A 175 -8.58 15.75 -1.40
N GLY A 176 -7.55 16.12 -0.64
CA GLY A 176 -7.75 16.44 0.77
C GLY A 176 -8.66 17.67 0.97
N PRO A 177 -9.33 17.78 2.12
CA PRO A 177 -10.30 18.86 2.38
C PRO A 177 -9.73 20.27 2.22
N GLU A 178 -8.47 20.47 2.62
CA GLU A 178 -7.79 21.77 2.50
C GLU A 178 -7.52 22.18 1.03
N GLY A 179 -7.43 21.23 0.11
CA GLY A 179 -7.26 21.47 -1.31
C GLY A 179 -8.57 21.67 -2.09
N ALA A 180 -9.72 21.45 -1.42
CA ALA A 180 -11.05 21.54 -2.02
C ALA A 180 -11.73 22.89 -1.74
N ILE A 181 -11.13 23.75 -0.90
CA ILE A 181 -11.55 25.13 -0.59
C ILE A 181 -10.66 26.09 -1.40
#